data_64373d9a8cc57c9d7b987bbd9657ffb2
#
_entry.id   64373d9a8cc57c9d7b987bbd9657ffb2
#
_cell.length_a   1.000
_cell.length_b   1.000
_cell.length_c   1.000
_cell.angle_alpha   90.00
_cell.angle_beta   90.00
_cell.angle_gamma   90.00
#
_symmetry.space_group_name_H-M   'P 1'
#
loop_
_entity.id
_entity.type
_entity.pdbx_description
1 polymer ?
#
loop_
_entity_poly.entity_id
_entity_poly.type
_entity_poly.pdbx_seq_one_letter_code
_entity_poly.pdbx_strand_id
1 'polypeptide(L)'
;MTLLSNNTSGLESIDNTTISAQFADVVGMIRVAKQRAYAAVNSELIDLYWHIGAYISQQVEKAAWGKSVVEQLADYIRTQEPNSEGFSKQNLWRMKQFYETYNDGGEILSTLSREISWSHNTLIMSRCKTVEEREFYIRMSIKEHYSVRQLERQIDSALFERYATNQIKLSPAVREIAPKAESIFRDHYVMEFVGEKAGKPENTLRKALVNKMRDFILELGKDFIHMGDEYRLQVGNSDFRIDLLFYHRELQCLVAFELKTEKFKPEHLGQLNFYLEALDRDVKKPHENPSIGVLLCKSKDDEVVEYALSRTLSPTMVGEYELKLPDKALLQHKMQEIAEMMEEEEKEE
;
A
#
# COMPACT_ATOMS: atom_id res chain seq x y z
N MET A 1 54.30 28.24 54.26
CA MET A 1 52.99 27.55 54.50
C MET A 1 52.24 27.61 53.21
N THR A 2 52.31 26.51 52.46
CA THR A 2 51.97 26.42 51.03
C THR A 2 50.57 25.84 50.91
N LEU A 3 49.68 26.56 50.26
CA LEU A 3 48.38 26.07 49.91
C LEU A 3 48.42 25.38 48.55
N LEU A 4 48.18 24.07 48.52
CA LEU A 4 47.98 23.28 47.31
C LEU A 4 46.57 23.51 46.79
N SER A 5 46.47 24.09 45.60
CA SER A 5 45.24 24.15 44.83
C SER A 5 45.01 22.82 44.13
N ASN A 6 43.98 22.11 44.51
CA ASN A 6 43.47 20.94 43.78
C ASN A 6 42.76 21.40 42.52
N ASN A 7 43.38 21.09 41.38
CA ASN A 7 42.81 21.21 40.06
C ASN A 7 42.06 19.90 39.75
N THR A 8 40.77 19.83 40.03
CA THR A 8 39.91 18.74 39.59
C THR A 8 39.48 19.05 38.16
N SER A 9 40.13 18.39 37.23
CA SER A 9 39.73 18.33 35.83
C SER A 9 38.30 17.86 35.70
N GLY A 10 37.44 18.69 35.13
CA GLY A 10 36.05 18.34 34.75
C GLY A 10 36.05 17.26 33.69
N LEU A 11 35.76 16.05 34.09
CA LEU A 11 35.24 15.03 33.18
C LEU A 11 33.79 15.44 32.92
N GLU A 12 33.54 16.00 31.71
CA GLU A 12 32.19 16.19 31.21
C GLU A 12 31.49 14.82 31.23
N SER A 13 30.47 14.70 32.06
CA SER A 13 29.59 13.53 32.04
C SER A 13 28.85 13.56 30.73
N ILE A 14 29.30 12.76 29.76
CA ILE A 14 28.56 12.53 28.52
C ILE A 14 27.21 12.00 28.93
N ASP A 15 26.16 12.76 28.58
CA ASP A 15 24.77 12.41 28.91
C ASP A 15 24.43 11.08 28.26
N ASN A 16 23.95 10.10 29.06
CA ASN A 16 23.57 8.78 28.60
C ASN A 16 22.51 8.83 27.48
N THR A 17 21.73 9.90 27.40
CA THR A 17 20.76 10.15 26.34
C THR A 17 21.45 10.42 25.02
N THR A 18 22.55 11.18 25.00
CA THR A 18 23.36 11.48 23.81
C THR A 18 24.06 10.23 23.29
N ILE A 19 24.60 9.40 24.19
CA ILE A 19 25.25 8.12 23.81
C ILE A 19 24.21 7.15 23.21
N SER A 20 23.02 7.05 23.81
CA SER A 20 21.93 6.21 23.30
C SER A 20 21.47 6.63 21.90
N ALA A 21 21.38 7.93 21.62
CA ALA A 21 21.07 8.45 20.30
C ALA A 21 22.16 8.09 19.28
N GLN A 22 23.43 8.25 19.62
CA GLN A 22 24.55 7.85 18.76
C GLN A 22 24.57 6.34 18.46
N PHE A 23 24.22 5.51 19.45
CA PHE A 23 24.07 4.08 19.21
C PHE A 23 22.90 3.76 18.28
N ALA A 24 21.78 4.47 18.38
CA ALA A 24 20.66 4.34 17.47
C ALA A 24 21.05 4.70 16.02
N ASP A 25 21.89 5.73 15.83
CA ASP A 25 22.41 6.11 14.51
C ASP A 25 23.27 5.00 13.90
N VAL A 26 24.18 4.40 14.69
CA VAL A 26 25.00 3.28 14.23
C VAL A 26 24.14 2.07 13.86
N VAL A 27 23.13 1.74 14.68
CA VAL A 27 22.17 0.67 14.37
C VAL A 27 21.40 0.98 13.09
N GLY A 28 21.03 2.25 12.87
CA GLY A 28 20.44 2.74 11.62
C GLY A 28 21.34 2.49 10.41
N MET A 29 22.61 2.85 10.49
CA MET A 29 23.58 2.60 9.43
C MET A 29 23.74 1.11 9.11
N ILE A 30 23.79 0.26 10.13
CA ILE A 30 23.87 -1.21 9.95
C ILE A 30 22.61 -1.73 9.24
N ARG A 31 21.41 -1.27 9.63
CA ARG A 31 20.17 -1.68 8.99
C ARG A 31 20.13 -1.28 7.52
N VAL A 32 20.49 -0.05 7.20
CA VAL A 32 20.56 0.46 5.82
C VAL A 32 21.56 -0.35 4.98
N ALA A 33 22.75 -0.62 5.52
CA ALA A 33 23.77 -1.41 4.83
C ALA A 33 23.30 -2.84 4.55
N LYS A 34 22.65 -3.49 5.55
CA LYS A 34 22.05 -4.82 5.36
C LYS A 34 20.96 -4.82 4.31
N GLN A 35 20.06 -3.85 4.32
CA GLN A 35 19.01 -3.75 3.31
C GLN A 35 19.56 -3.62 1.89
N ARG A 36 20.58 -2.77 1.71
CA ARG A 36 21.26 -2.62 0.41
C ARG A 36 21.93 -3.92 -0.06
N ALA A 37 22.60 -4.63 0.85
CA ALA A 37 23.22 -5.91 0.54
C ALA A 37 22.17 -6.95 0.11
N TYR A 38 21.06 -7.07 0.85
CA TYR A 38 19.97 -7.98 0.48
C TYR A 38 19.32 -7.62 -0.85
N ALA A 39 19.11 -6.33 -1.10
CA ALA A 39 18.56 -5.87 -2.39
C ALA A 39 19.50 -6.20 -3.55
N ALA A 40 20.81 -5.97 -3.40
CA ALA A 40 21.79 -6.30 -4.43
C ALA A 40 21.84 -7.81 -4.71
N VAL A 41 21.87 -8.63 -3.66
CA VAL A 41 21.85 -10.11 -3.81
C VAL A 41 20.54 -10.56 -4.51
N ASN A 42 19.40 -9.98 -4.16
CA ASN A 42 18.13 -10.31 -4.81
C ASN A 42 18.15 -9.93 -6.29
N SER A 43 18.61 -8.73 -6.63
CA SER A 43 18.67 -8.25 -8.03
C SER A 43 19.55 -9.16 -8.88
N GLU A 44 20.76 -9.50 -8.41
CA GLU A 44 21.67 -10.42 -9.08
C GLU A 44 21.06 -11.82 -9.29
N LEU A 45 20.32 -12.32 -8.28
CA LEU A 45 19.63 -13.60 -8.39
C LEU A 45 18.53 -13.58 -9.45
N ILE A 46 17.71 -12.52 -9.47
CA ILE A 46 16.65 -12.37 -10.47
C ILE A 46 17.24 -12.21 -11.88
N ASP A 47 18.34 -11.47 -11.99
CA ASP A 47 19.03 -11.31 -13.26
C ASP A 47 19.64 -12.64 -13.76
N LEU A 48 20.22 -13.44 -12.88
CA LEU A 48 20.64 -14.81 -13.20
C LEU A 48 19.45 -15.66 -13.70
N TYR A 49 18.31 -15.61 -13.03
CA TYR A 49 17.12 -16.35 -13.43
C TYR A 49 16.57 -15.88 -14.78
N TRP A 50 16.65 -14.59 -15.04
CA TRP A 50 16.35 -14.02 -16.37
C TRP A 50 17.21 -14.62 -17.47
N HIS A 51 18.53 -14.62 -17.29
CA HIS A 51 19.46 -15.13 -18.29
C HIS A 51 19.32 -16.63 -18.52
N ILE A 52 19.11 -17.40 -17.45
CA ILE A 52 18.83 -18.84 -17.56
C ILE A 52 17.51 -19.06 -18.31
N GLY A 53 16.48 -18.29 -17.98
CA GLY A 53 15.18 -18.33 -18.64
C GLY A 53 15.28 -18.03 -20.13
N ALA A 54 16.00 -16.97 -20.50
CA ALA A 54 16.28 -16.59 -21.88
C ALA A 54 16.99 -17.71 -22.64
N TYR A 55 18.02 -18.29 -22.03
CA TYR A 55 18.79 -19.39 -22.65
C TYR A 55 17.88 -20.60 -22.88
N ILE A 56 17.11 -21.02 -21.89
CA ILE A 56 16.18 -22.18 -22.04
C ILE A 56 15.12 -21.87 -23.10
N SER A 57 14.56 -20.65 -23.14
CA SER A 57 13.58 -20.26 -24.15
C SER A 57 14.13 -20.39 -25.54
N GLN A 58 15.30 -19.83 -25.80
CA GLN A 58 15.97 -19.95 -27.12
C GLN A 58 16.27 -21.40 -27.55
N GLN A 59 16.68 -22.27 -26.63
CA GLN A 59 16.94 -23.65 -26.92
C GLN A 59 15.66 -24.45 -27.22
N VAL A 60 14.56 -24.13 -26.56
CA VAL A 60 13.25 -24.74 -26.81
C VAL A 60 12.68 -24.26 -28.14
N GLU A 61 12.78 -22.99 -28.48
CA GLU A 61 12.35 -22.44 -29.77
C GLU A 61 13.09 -23.06 -30.96
N LYS A 62 14.39 -23.32 -30.82
CA LYS A 62 15.20 -24.02 -31.84
C LYS A 62 14.91 -25.52 -31.94
N ALA A 63 13.89 -26.01 -31.21
CA ALA A 63 13.55 -27.43 -31.08
C ALA A 63 14.73 -28.34 -30.63
N ALA A 64 15.77 -27.70 -30.04
CA ALA A 64 16.94 -28.44 -29.53
C ALA A 64 16.67 -29.07 -28.16
N TRP A 65 15.80 -28.44 -27.34
CA TRP A 65 15.49 -28.89 -26.00
C TRP A 65 14.00 -29.20 -25.81
N GLY A 66 13.72 -30.40 -25.29
CA GLY A 66 12.40 -30.80 -24.79
C GLY A 66 12.36 -30.91 -23.26
N LYS A 67 11.24 -31.37 -22.73
CA LYS A 67 11.06 -31.53 -21.26
C LYS A 67 12.17 -32.37 -20.62
N SER A 68 12.57 -33.47 -21.25
CA SER A 68 13.62 -34.36 -20.76
C SER A 68 14.99 -33.69 -20.65
N VAL A 69 15.30 -32.74 -21.55
CA VAL A 69 16.61 -32.03 -21.55
C VAL A 69 16.68 -31.05 -20.37
N VAL A 70 15.59 -30.32 -20.07
CA VAL A 70 15.54 -29.44 -18.93
C VAL A 70 15.61 -30.23 -17.59
N GLU A 71 15.08 -31.46 -17.56
CA GLU A 71 15.25 -32.37 -16.41
C GLU A 71 16.72 -32.76 -16.24
N GLN A 72 17.39 -33.17 -17.33
CA GLN A 72 18.82 -33.49 -17.33
C GLN A 72 19.66 -32.27 -16.91
N LEU A 73 19.29 -31.06 -17.33
CA LEU A 73 19.97 -29.84 -16.90
C LEU A 73 19.87 -29.65 -15.36
N ALA A 74 18.68 -29.87 -14.78
CA ALA A 74 18.51 -29.77 -13.32
C ALA A 74 19.41 -30.76 -12.58
N ASP A 75 19.49 -32.01 -13.08
CA ASP A 75 20.34 -33.04 -12.51
C ASP A 75 21.83 -32.74 -12.70
N TYR A 76 22.20 -32.21 -13.84
CA TYR A 76 23.57 -31.77 -14.13
C TYR A 76 24.00 -30.64 -13.18
N ILE A 77 23.17 -29.58 -13.02
CA ILE A 77 23.46 -28.48 -12.09
C ILE A 77 23.64 -29.03 -10.68
N ARG A 78 22.75 -29.91 -10.21
CA ARG A 78 22.85 -30.50 -8.86
C ARG A 78 24.15 -31.30 -8.66
N THR A 79 24.68 -31.90 -9.71
CA THR A 79 25.93 -32.66 -9.67
C THR A 79 27.14 -31.73 -9.67
N GLN A 80 27.13 -30.67 -10.48
CA GLN A 80 28.26 -29.75 -10.60
C GLN A 80 28.32 -28.73 -9.48
N GLU A 81 27.15 -28.30 -8.98
CA GLU A 81 26.97 -27.27 -7.95
C GLU A 81 26.09 -27.79 -6.80
N PRO A 82 26.58 -28.77 -6.00
CA PRO A 82 25.75 -29.46 -5.01
C PRO A 82 25.14 -28.57 -3.91
N ASN A 83 25.76 -27.39 -3.68
CA ASN A 83 25.35 -26.43 -2.67
C ASN A 83 24.43 -25.34 -3.23
N SER A 84 24.11 -25.37 -4.53
CA SER A 84 23.27 -24.38 -5.19
C SER A 84 21.80 -24.77 -5.08
N GLU A 85 21.00 -23.97 -4.38
CA GLU A 85 19.56 -24.15 -4.26
C GLU A 85 18.83 -23.36 -5.36
N GLY A 86 17.57 -23.75 -5.63
CA GLY A 86 16.72 -22.97 -6.56
C GLY A 86 16.73 -23.44 -8.03
N PHE A 87 17.51 -24.48 -8.40
CA PHE A 87 17.63 -24.97 -9.79
C PHE A 87 16.90 -26.29 -10.02
N SER A 88 15.78 -26.52 -9.31
CA SER A 88 14.92 -27.67 -9.61
C SER A 88 14.32 -27.57 -11.00
N LYS A 89 14.00 -28.69 -11.64
CA LYS A 89 13.28 -28.78 -12.91
C LYS A 89 12.11 -27.79 -12.99
N GLN A 90 11.27 -27.78 -11.96
CA GLN A 90 10.11 -26.89 -11.91
C GLN A 90 10.50 -25.42 -11.91
N ASN A 91 11.57 -25.07 -11.19
CA ASN A 91 12.02 -23.67 -11.11
C ASN A 91 12.73 -23.25 -12.40
N LEU A 92 13.44 -24.13 -13.09
CA LEU A 92 14.00 -23.82 -14.43
C LEU A 92 12.89 -23.50 -15.46
N TRP A 93 11.78 -24.25 -15.44
CA TRP A 93 10.61 -23.91 -16.25
C TRP A 93 9.96 -22.58 -15.87
N ARG A 94 9.93 -22.27 -14.56
CA ARG A 94 9.46 -20.94 -14.09
C ARG A 94 10.38 -19.81 -14.54
N MET A 95 11.70 -20.04 -14.59
CA MET A 95 12.64 -19.04 -15.13
C MET A 95 12.41 -18.79 -16.62
N LYS A 96 12.15 -19.84 -17.40
CA LYS A 96 11.74 -19.69 -18.81
C LYS A 96 10.47 -18.87 -18.93
N GLN A 97 9.42 -19.23 -18.16
CA GLN A 97 8.16 -18.51 -18.15
C GLN A 97 8.35 -17.04 -17.71
N PHE A 98 9.22 -16.79 -16.73
CA PHE A 98 9.55 -15.45 -16.26
C PHE A 98 10.13 -14.59 -17.38
N TYR A 99 11.13 -15.10 -18.08
CA TYR A 99 11.70 -14.41 -19.23
C TYR A 99 10.63 -14.13 -20.30
N GLU A 100 9.88 -15.11 -20.74
CA GLU A 100 8.87 -14.96 -21.80
C GLU A 100 7.78 -13.94 -21.38
N THR A 101 7.29 -14.06 -20.16
CA THR A 101 6.21 -13.16 -19.64
C THR A 101 6.62 -11.69 -19.58
N TYR A 102 7.86 -11.42 -19.16
CA TYR A 102 8.30 -10.04 -18.93
C TYR A 102 9.09 -9.45 -20.10
N ASN A 103 9.66 -10.28 -20.96
CA ASN A 103 10.30 -9.82 -22.19
C ASN A 103 9.27 -9.25 -23.17
N ASP A 104 8.10 -9.87 -23.28
CA ASP A 104 7.00 -9.39 -24.13
C ASP A 104 6.36 -8.10 -23.59
N GLY A 105 6.48 -7.84 -22.30
CA GLY A 105 5.98 -6.62 -21.63
C GLY A 105 6.88 -5.39 -21.75
N GLY A 106 8.02 -5.50 -22.44
CA GLY A 106 8.93 -4.38 -22.68
C GLY A 106 9.99 -4.14 -21.60
N GLU A 107 10.88 -3.18 -21.84
CA GLU A 107 12.05 -2.88 -21.02
C GLU A 107 11.69 -2.44 -19.60
N ILE A 108 10.60 -1.69 -19.44
CA ILE A 108 10.16 -1.18 -18.12
C ILE A 108 9.82 -2.34 -17.19
N LEU A 109 9.01 -3.29 -17.66
CA LEU A 109 8.56 -4.41 -16.86
C LEU A 109 9.70 -5.36 -16.51
N SER A 110 10.59 -5.61 -17.45
CA SER A 110 11.79 -6.43 -17.22
C SER A 110 12.73 -5.81 -16.19
N THR A 111 12.85 -4.49 -16.15
CA THR A 111 13.66 -3.75 -15.16
C THR A 111 13.00 -3.80 -13.78
N LEU A 112 11.73 -3.45 -13.67
CA LEU A 112 11.01 -3.43 -12.40
C LEU A 112 10.94 -4.81 -11.73
N SER A 113 10.84 -5.89 -12.50
CA SER A 113 10.79 -7.25 -11.96
C SER A 113 12.04 -7.63 -11.15
N ARG A 114 13.18 -6.96 -11.38
CA ARG A 114 14.43 -7.18 -10.64
C ARG A 114 14.44 -6.53 -9.24
N GLU A 115 13.52 -5.61 -8.99
CA GLU A 115 13.41 -4.92 -7.69
C GLU A 115 12.61 -5.70 -6.65
N ILE A 116 11.87 -6.72 -7.07
CA ILE A 116 11.07 -7.57 -6.19
C ILE A 116 11.62 -8.99 -6.10
N SER A 117 11.26 -9.74 -5.06
CA SER A 117 11.80 -11.09 -4.87
C SER A 117 11.24 -12.10 -5.89
N TRP A 118 11.93 -13.23 -6.04
CA TRP A 118 11.48 -14.34 -6.88
C TRP A 118 10.06 -14.82 -6.55
N SER A 119 9.73 -14.87 -5.26
CA SER A 119 8.40 -15.27 -4.81
C SER A 119 7.31 -14.27 -5.21
N HIS A 120 7.59 -12.97 -5.20
CA HIS A 120 6.67 -11.95 -5.73
C HIS A 120 6.48 -12.12 -7.23
N ASN A 121 7.58 -12.26 -8.00
CA ASN A 121 7.51 -12.47 -9.45
C ASN A 121 6.69 -13.70 -9.81
N THR A 122 6.92 -14.84 -9.15
CA THR A 122 6.17 -16.07 -9.41
C THR A 122 4.69 -15.95 -9.06
N LEU A 123 4.35 -15.23 -8.00
CA LEU A 123 2.96 -14.96 -7.62
C LEU A 123 2.27 -14.09 -8.69
N ILE A 124 2.88 -12.98 -9.08
CA ILE A 124 2.34 -12.07 -10.10
C ILE A 124 2.15 -12.80 -11.44
N MET A 125 3.16 -13.52 -11.92
CA MET A 125 3.05 -14.30 -13.16
C MET A 125 1.90 -15.31 -13.13
N SER A 126 1.63 -15.93 -11.98
CA SER A 126 0.60 -16.96 -11.87
C SER A 126 -0.82 -16.39 -11.77
N ARG A 127 -0.98 -15.18 -11.24
CA ARG A 127 -2.28 -14.59 -10.90
C ARG A 127 -2.71 -13.46 -11.83
N CYS A 128 -1.76 -12.70 -12.39
CA CYS A 128 -2.01 -11.53 -13.22
C CYS A 128 -1.88 -11.89 -14.70
N LYS A 129 -2.86 -11.45 -15.50
CA LYS A 129 -2.96 -11.87 -16.91
C LYS A 129 -2.44 -10.82 -17.88
N THR A 130 -2.65 -9.54 -17.60
CA THR A 130 -2.25 -8.44 -18.49
C THR A 130 -0.92 -7.82 -18.09
N VAL A 131 -0.30 -7.09 -18.99
CA VAL A 131 0.96 -6.36 -18.76
C VAL A 131 0.74 -5.27 -17.72
N GLU A 132 -0.36 -4.54 -17.82
CA GLU A 132 -0.74 -3.43 -16.96
C GLU A 132 -0.99 -3.91 -15.53
N GLU A 133 -1.70 -5.04 -15.36
CA GLU A 133 -1.95 -5.65 -14.06
C GLU A 133 -0.62 -6.07 -13.39
N ARG A 134 0.30 -6.69 -14.15
CA ARG A 134 1.62 -7.08 -13.64
C ARG A 134 2.44 -5.87 -13.22
N GLU A 135 2.53 -4.86 -14.08
CA GLU A 135 3.25 -3.62 -13.78
C GLU A 135 2.70 -2.94 -12.53
N PHE A 136 1.39 -2.83 -12.42
CA PHE A 136 0.72 -2.26 -11.25
C PHE A 136 1.14 -2.96 -9.95
N TYR A 137 1.05 -4.31 -9.90
CA TYR A 137 1.39 -5.03 -8.68
C TYR A 137 2.89 -5.03 -8.37
N ILE A 138 3.76 -4.97 -9.37
CA ILE A 138 5.20 -4.78 -9.16
C ILE A 138 5.45 -3.41 -8.53
N ARG A 139 4.94 -2.33 -9.12
CA ARG A 139 5.08 -0.96 -8.60
C ARG A 139 4.51 -0.82 -7.19
N MET A 140 3.34 -1.40 -6.94
CA MET A 140 2.72 -1.39 -5.60
C MET A 140 3.58 -2.17 -4.59
N SER A 141 4.13 -3.32 -4.98
CA SER A 141 5.02 -4.11 -4.11
C SER A 141 6.29 -3.34 -3.72
N ILE A 142 6.87 -2.59 -4.66
CA ILE A 142 8.03 -1.73 -4.42
C ILE A 142 7.64 -0.55 -3.52
N LYS A 143 6.58 0.17 -3.88
CA LYS A 143 6.11 1.36 -3.17
C LYS A 143 5.71 1.04 -1.73
N GLU A 144 4.90 0.02 -1.53
CA GLU A 144 4.30 -0.33 -0.23
C GLU A 144 5.12 -1.36 0.56
N HIS A 145 6.19 -1.91 -0.03
CA HIS A 145 7.02 -2.95 0.56
C HIS A 145 6.21 -4.18 0.99
N TYR A 146 5.31 -4.63 0.13
CA TYR A 146 4.49 -5.81 0.43
C TYR A 146 5.34 -7.05 0.67
N SER A 147 5.00 -7.81 1.69
CA SER A 147 5.37 -9.24 1.75
C SER A 147 4.56 -10.03 0.72
N VAL A 148 5.03 -11.24 0.39
CA VAL A 148 4.31 -12.11 -0.57
C VAL A 148 2.84 -12.32 -0.16
N ARG A 149 2.58 -12.55 1.14
CA ARG A 149 1.22 -12.72 1.67
C ARG A 149 0.37 -11.46 1.55
N GLN A 150 0.97 -10.29 1.74
CA GLN A 150 0.26 -9.01 1.56
C GLN A 150 -0.06 -8.77 0.09
N LEU A 151 0.89 -9.04 -0.80
CA LEU A 151 0.66 -8.97 -2.24
C LEU A 151 -0.46 -9.93 -2.68
N GLU A 152 -0.45 -11.17 -2.20
CA GLU A 152 -1.50 -12.15 -2.49
C GLU A 152 -2.88 -11.62 -2.08
N ARG A 153 -3.01 -11.09 -0.85
CA ARG A 153 -4.25 -10.45 -0.39
C ARG A 153 -4.67 -9.29 -1.30
N GLN A 154 -3.75 -8.44 -1.74
CA GLN A 154 -4.10 -7.31 -2.62
C GLN A 154 -4.56 -7.78 -4.01
N ILE A 155 -3.98 -8.86 -4.53
CA ILE A 155 -4.46 -9.48 -5.77
C ILE A 155 -5.87 -10.09 -5.56
N ASP A 156 -6.09 -10.82 -4.46
CA ASP A 156 -7.37 -11.44 -4.13
C ASP A 156 -8.48 -10.40 -3.88
N SER A 157 -8.13 -9.23 -3.33
CA SER A 157 -9.05 -8.11 -3.14
C SER A 157 -9.26 -7.26 -4.42
N ALA A 158 -8.74 -7.70 -5.57
CA ALA A 158 -8.85 -7.02 -6.86
C ALA A 158 -8.40 -5.54 -6.79
N LEU A 159 -7.24 -5.29 -6.16
CA LEU A 159 -6.75 -3.91 -5.96
C LEU A 159 -6.54 -3.18 -7.29
N PHE A 160 -6.04 -3.86 -8.32
CA PHE A 160 -5.82 -3.28 -9.65
C PHE A 160 -7.15 -2.78 -10.24
N GLU A 161 -8.17 -3.61 -10.24
CA GLU A 161 -9.49 -3.28 -10.78
C GLU A 161 -10.16 -2.15 -9.98
N ARG A 162 -10.07 -2.21 -8.65
CA ARG A 162 -10.58 -1.12 -7.78
C ARG A 162 -9.84 0.20 -8.00
N TYR A 163 -8.56 0.13 -8.32
CA TYR A 163 -7.77 1.32 -8.62
C TYR A 163 -8.13 1.90 -9.98
N ALA A 164 -8.33 1.06 -10.99
CA ALA A 164 -8.73 1.48 -12.34
C ALA A 164 -10.15 2.04 -12.39
N THR A 165 -11.05 1.56 -11.50
CA THR A 165 -12.43 2.05 -11.39
C THR A 165 -12.63 3.10 -10.32
N ASN A 166 -11.55 3.63 -9.72
CA ASN A 166 -11.63 4.62 -8.65
C ASN A 166 -12.18 5.94 -9.16
N GLN A 167 -13.39 6.31 -8.73
CA GLN A 167 -14.06 7.56 -9.05
C GLN A 167 -14.38 8.35 -7.78
N ILE A 168 -13.38 8.46 -6.90
CA ILE A 168 -13.58 9.11 -5.62
C ILE A 168 -14.10 10.54 -5.75
N LYS A 169 -15.17 10.84 -5.02
CA LYS A 169 -15.74 12.17 -4.95
C LYS A 169 -15.09 12.94 -3.79
N LEU A 170 -14.36 14.00 -4.16
CA LEU A 170 -13.67 14.87 -3.23
C LEU A 170 -14.36 16.23 -3.15
N SER A 171 -14.41 16.83 -1.97
CA SER A 171 -14.83 18.23 -1.85
C SER A 171 -13.83 19.16 -2.57
N PRO A 172 -14.26 20.34 -3.04
CA PRO A 172 -13.35 21.33 -3.64
C PRO A 172 -12.17 21.67 -2.75
N ALA A 173 -12.38 21.75 -1.44
CA ALA A 173 -11.34 22.01 -0.45
C ALA A 173 -10.24 20.92 -0.44
N VAL A 174 -10.56 19.63 -0.59
CA VAL A 174 -9.55 18.57 -0.69
C VAL A 174 -8.69 18.75 -1.94
N ARG A 175 -9.31 19.05 -3.08
CA ARG A 175 -8.58 19.23 -4.34
C ARG A 175 -7.60 20.39 -4.28
N GLU A 176 -7.97 21.45 -3.56
CA GLU A 176 -7.11 22.62 -3.37
C GLU A 176 -5.92 22.34 -2.45
N ILE A 177 -6.15 21.75 -1.28
CA ILE A 177 -5.10 21.55 -0.26
C ILE A 177 -4.26 20.31 -0.49
N ALA A 178 -4.81 19.29 -1.13
CA ALA A 178 -4.17 17.99 -1.35
C ALA A 178 -4.42 17.47 -2.78
N PRO A 179 -3.77 18.04 -3.82
CA PRO A 179 -3.95 17.62 -5.21
C PRO A 179 -3.69 16.13 -5.46
N LYS A 180 -2.87 15.49 -4.61
CA LYS A 180 -2.58 14.05 -4.68
C LYS A 180 -3.62 13.17 -3.97
N ALA A 181 -4.63 13.73 -3.35
CA ALA A 181 -5.63 12.98 -2.58
C ALA A 181 -6.30 11.87 -3.42
N GLU A 182 -6.58 12.12 -4.70
CA GLU A 182 -7.17 11.14 -5.61
C GLU A 182 -6.31 9.89 -5.80
N SER A 183 -5.00 10.00 -5.71
CA SER A 183 -4.06 8.86 -5.81
C SER A 183 -3.80 8.15 -4.47
N ILE A 184 -4.20 8.76 -3.35
CA ILE A 184 -3.97 8.27 -1.99
C ILE A 184 -5.23 7.61 -1.45
N PHE A 185 -6.36 8.30 -1.54
CA PHE A 185 -7.62 7.80 -1.03
C PHE A 185 -8.37 6.98 -2.09
N ARG A 186 -9.23 6.10 -1.63
CA ARG A 186 -10.00 5.19 -2.48
C ARG A 186 -11.49 5.45 -2.31
N ASP A 187 -12.20 5.24 -3.39
CA ASP A 187 -13.66 5.26 -3.40
C ASP A 187 -14.24 4.03 -2.68
N HIS A 188 -13.53 2.90 -2.78
CA HIS A 188 -13.97 1.61 -2.29
C HIS A 188 -12.89 0.90 -1.48
N TYR A 189 -13.20 0.52 -0.23
CA TYR A 189 -12.33 -0.18 0.69
C TYR A 189 -12.81 -1.60 0.95
N VAL A 190 -11.89 -2.58 0.97
CA VAL A 190 -12.19 -3.99 1.24
C VAL A 190 -11.69 -4.35 2.63
N MET A 191 -12.63 -4.66 3.52
CA MET A 191 -12.38 -4.93 4.94
C MET A 191 -12.80 -6.35 5.34
N GLU A 192 -12.57 -7.34 4.48
CA GLU A 192 -12.93 -8.75 4.67
C GLU A 192 -12.32 -9.35 5.95
N PHE A 193 -11.16 -8.84 6.37
CA PHE A 193 -10.45 -9.26 7.59
C PHE A 193 -11.21 -8.98 8.88
N VAL A 194 -12.21 -8.10 8.84
CA VAL A 194 -13.09 -7.77 9.98
C VAL A 194 -14.19 -8.82 10.16
N GLY A 195 -14.63 -9.42 9.05
CA GLY A 195 -15.71 -10.40 9.00
C GLY A 195 -17.11 -9.76 8.98
N GLU A 196 -18.03 -10.37 8.28
CA GLU A 196 -19.38 -9.82 8.02
C GLU A 196 -20.20 -9.53 9.30
N LYS A 197 -19.99 -10.30 10.38
CA LYS A 197 -20.70 -10.12 11.66
C LYS A 197 -20.33 -8.82 12.39
N ALA A 198 -19.18 -8.24 12.09
CA ALA A 198 -18.72 -7.01 12.70
C ALA A 198 -19.37 -5.74 12.11
N GLY A 199 -20.12 -5.86 11.02
CA GLY A 199 -20.71 -4.73 10.31
C GLY A 199 -21.88 -4.03 11.01
N LYS A 200 -22.32 -4.47 12.20
CA LYS A 200 -23.38 -3.81 13.00
C LYS A 200 -23.25 -4.17 14.48
N PRO A 201 -23.36 -3.21 15.41
CA PRO A 201 -23.42 -1.74 15.22
C PRO A 201 -22.05 -1.11 14.92
N GLU A 202 -21.99 0.20 14.64
CA GLU A 202 -20.75 0.97 14.33
C GLU A 202 -19.61 0.71 15.32
N ASN A 203 -19.92 0.71 16.63
CA ASN A 203 -18.95 0.41 17.69
C ASN A 203 -18.31 -0.99 17.53
N THR A 204 -19.06 -1.99 17.03
CA THR A 204 -18.52 -3.33 16.78
C THR A 204 -17.58 -3.31 15.58
N LEU A 205 -17.93 -2.61 14.51
CA LEU A 205 -17.07 -2.41 13.34
C LEU A 205 -15.77 -1.71 13.73
N ARG A 206 -15.86 -0.59 14.45
CA ARG A 206 -14.69 0.15 14.93
C ARG A 206 -13.76 -0.73 15.76
N LYS A 207 -14.29 -1.45 16.78
CA LYS A 207 -13.48 -2.35 17.60
C LYS A 207 -12.82 -3.45 16.80
N ALA A 208 -13.50 -3.99 15.79
CA ALA A 208 -12.94 -5.00 14.91
C ALA A 208 -11.81 -4.43 14.04
N LEU A 209 -11.95 -3.20 13.52
CA LEU A 209 -10.87 -2.49 12.80
C LEU A 209 -9.67 -2.22 13.69
N VAL A 210 -9.88 -1.77 14.94
CA VAL A 210 -8.79 -1.54 15.90
C VAL A 210 -8.04 -2.85 16.19
N ASN A 211 -8.74 -3.96 16.40
CA ASN A 211 -8.14 -5.27 16.59
C ASN A 211 -7.37 -5.78 15.35
N LYS A 212 -7.71 -5.29 14.17
CA LYS A 212 -7.10 -5.63 12.88
C LYS A 212 -6.38 -4.42 12.24
N MET A 213 -5.92 -3.50 13.07
CA MET A 213 -5.31 -2.23 12.61
C MET A 213 -4.22 -2.41 11.58
N ARG A 214 -3.40 -3.47 11.71
CA ARG A 214 -2.36 -3.78 10.72
C ARG A 214 -2.94 -4.07 9.33
N ASP A 215 -4.03 -4.83 9.27
CA ASP A 215 -4.70 -5.18 8.01
C ASP A 215 -5.44 -3.96 7.46
N PHE A 216 -5.99 -3.12 8.33
CA PHE A 216 -6.63 -1.87 7.93
C PHE A 216 -5.62 -0.86 7.36
N ILE A 217 -4.46 -0.69 8.00
CA ILE A 217 -3.37 0.16 7.45
C ILE A 217 -2.88 -0.39 6.10
N LEU A 218 -2.82 -1.70 5.92
CA LEU A 218 -2.49 -2.29 4.62
C LEU A 218 -3.51 -1.92 3.53
N GLU A 219 -4.79 -1.83 3.90
CA GLU A 219 -5.84 -1.38 2.98
C GLU A 219 -5.77 0.13 2.70
N LEU A 220 -5.43 0.95 3.70
CA LEU A 220 -5.28 2.39 3.54
C LEU A 220 -4.01 2.77 2.74
N GLY A 221 -2.89 2.15 3.06
CA GLY A 221 -1.54 2.46 2.58
C GLY A 221 -0.56 2.74 3.74
N LYS A 222 0.73 2.52 3.50
CA LYS A 222 1.79 2.58 4.53
C LYS A 222 2.03 3.98 5.13
N ASP A 223 1.57 5.02 4.45
CA ASP A 223 1.78 6.40 4.91
C ASP A 223 0.75 6.87 5.94
N PHE A 224 -0.23 6.00 6.28
CA PHE A 224 -1.16 6.21 7.39
C PHE A 224 -0.57 5.72 8.72
N ILE A 225 -0.46 6.62 9.69
CA ILE A 225 -0.04 6.33 11.06
C ILE A 225 -1.25 6.46 11.98
N HIS A 226 -1.63 5.37 12.64
CA HIS A 226 -2.75 5.37 13.59
C HIS A 226 -2.37 6.18 14.84
N MET A 227 -3.16 7.20 15.15
CA MET A 227 -2.99 8.07 16.31
C MET A 227 -3.93 7.73 17.47
N GLY A 228 -5.08 7.14 17.17
CA GLY A 228 -6.03 6.70 18.21
C GLY A 228 -7.40 6.35 17.66
N ASP A 229 -8.14 5.60 18.46
CA ASP A 229 -9.57 5.32 18.29
C ASP A 229 -10.37 6.00 19.39
N GLU A 230 -11.65 6.32 19.13
CA GLU A 230 -12.47 7.16 20.00
C GLU A 230 -11.71 8.42 20.45
N TYR A 231 -10.99 9.03 19.50
CA TYR A 231 -10.11 10.15 19.81
C TYR A 231 -10.93 11.32 20.38
N ARG A 232 -10.64 11.68 21.63
CA ARG A 232 -11.41 12.66 22.38
C ARG A 232 -11.06 14.09 22.00
N LEU A 233 -12.06 14.85 21.61
CA LEU A 233 -12.00 16.30 21.41
C LEU A 233 -12.87 16.99 22.46
N GLN A 234 -12.33 18.00 23.12
CA GLN A 234 -13.10 18.85 24.04
C GLN A 234 -13.29 20.20 23.35
N VAL A 235 -14.53 20.57 23.08
CA VAL A 235 -14.88 21.88 22.54
C VAL A 235 -15.87 22.55 23.49
N GLY A 236 -15.46 23.65 24.10
CA GLY A 236 -16.20 24.25 25.20
C GLY A 236 -16.34 23.28 26.38
N ASN A 237 -17.58 23.05 26.83
CA ASN A 237 -17.89 22.12 27.91
C ASN A 237 -18.37 20.74 27.43
N SER A 238 -18.21 20.44 26.14
CA SER A 238 -18.70 19.19 25.53
C SER A 238 -17.56 18.33 25.03
N ASP A 239 -17.69 17.03 25.25
CA ASP A 239 -16.77 16.01 24.78
C ASP A 239 -17.31 15.38 23.48
N PHE A 240 -16.46 15.29 22.48
CA PHE A 240 -16.71 14.63 21.20
C PHE A 240 -15.70 13.52 20.98
N ARG A 241 -15.98 12.59 20.08
CA ARG A 241 -15.09 11.48 19.78
C ARG A 241 -15.07 11.20 18.28
N ILE A 242 -13.87 11.18 17.73
CA ILE A 242 -13.61 10.73 16.36
C ILE A 242 -13.43 9.22 16.39
N ASP A 243 -14.07 8.46 15.50
CA ASP A 243 -13.98 7.01 15.48
C ASP A 243 -12.54 6.53 15.35
N LEU A 244 -11.80 7.00 14.33
CA LEU A 244 -10.39 6.70 14.11
C LEU A 244 -9.65 7.96 13.66
N LEU A 245 -8.52 8.27 14.28
CA LEU A 245 -7.64 9.36 13.89
C LEU A 245 -6.31 8.81 13.39
N PHE A 246 -5.89 9.30 12.23
CA PHE A 246 -4.60 9.00 11.61
C PHE A 246 -3.82 10.28 11.33
N TYR A 247 -2.51 10.12 11.14
CA TYR A 247 -1.65 11.10 10.52
C TYR A 247 -1.15 10.55 9.18
N HIS A 248 -1.27 11.34 8.12
CA HIS A 248 -0.78 10.95 6.80
C HIS A 248 0.57 11.60 6.51
N ARG A 249 1.61 10.79 6.33
CA ARG A 249 3.00 11.26 6.22
C ARG A 249 3.27 12.09 4.97
N GLU A 250 2.79 11.67 3.81
CA GLU A 250 3.01 12.37 2.54
C GLU A 250 2.20 13.69 2.48
N LEU A 251 0.97 13.69 2.95
CA LEU A 251 0.11 14.88 3.00
C LEU A 251 0.42 15.78 4.19
N GLN A 252 1.17 15.30 5.18
CA GLN A 252 1.50 16.03 6.40
C GLN A 252 0.28 16.63 7.10
N CYS A 253 -0.78 15.83 7.24
CA CYS A 253 -2.03 16.26 7.84
C CYS A 253 -2.66 15.16 8.71
N LEU A 254 -3.56 15.58 9.60
CA LEU A 254 -4.44 14.68 10.32
C LEU A 254 -5.54 14.16 9.38
N VAL A 255 -5.91 12.90 9.54
CA VAL A 255 -7.00 12.27 8.78
C VAL A 255 -7.99 11.65 9.75
N ALA A 256 -9.18 12.21 9.82
CA ALA A 256 -10.27 11.74 10.65
C ALA A 256 -11.17 10.79 9.86
N PHE A 257 -11.33 9.54 10.33
CA PHE A 257 -12.29 8.59 9.78
C PHE A 257 -13.52 8.55 10.67
N GLU A 258 -14.67 8.68 10.03
CA GLU A 258 -16.00 8.45 10.64
C GLU A 258 -16.63 7.25 9.95
N LEU A 259 -17.14 6.29 10.73
CA LEU A 259 -17.68 5.02 10.25
C LEU A 259 -19.21 5.05 10.30
N LYS A 260 -19.86 4.65 9.21
CA LYS A 260 -21.32 4.48 9.17
C LYS A 260 -21.67 3.09 8.66
N THR A 261 -22.49 2.36 9.39
CA THR A 261 -22.95 1.00 9.02
C THR A 261 -24.22 1.01 8.16
N GLU A 262 -24.62 2.18 7.69
CA GLU A 262 -25.75 2.41 6.80
C GLU A 262 -25.30 3.09 5.49
N LYS A 263 -26.26 3.33 4.60
CA LYS A 263 -26.06 4.10 3.37
C LYS A 263 -25.72 5.55 3.73
N PHE A 264 -24.84 6.17 2.93
CA PHE A 264 -24.50 7.59 3.05
C PHE A 264 -25.75 8.48 3.10
N LYS A 265 -25.70 9.47 3.98
CA LYS A 265 -26.67 10.56 4.08
C LYS A 265 -25.94 11.90 4.25
N PRO A 266 -26.43 12.99 3.60
CA PRO A 266 -25.76 14.30 3.68
C PRO A 266 -25.56 14.82 5.13
N GLU A 267 -26.44 14.49 6.06
CA GLU A 267 -26.31 14.88 7.47
C GLU A 267 -25.07 14.30 8.17
N HIS A 268 -24.49 13.19 7.68
CA HIS A 268 -23.28 12.61 8.24
C HIS A 268 -22.06 13.54 8.12
N LEU A 269 -22.04 14.42 7.11
CA LEU A 269 -20.96 15.39 6.91
C LEU A 269 -20.88 16.45 8.01
N GLY A 270 -22.02 16.79 8.62
CA GLY A 270 -22.06 17.84 9.65
C GLY A 270 -21.19 17.54 10.86
N GLN A 271 -21.22 16.29 11.34
CA GLN A 271 -20.39 15.83 12.45
C GLN A 271 -18.91 15.83 12.08
N LEU A 272 -18.57 15.28 10.89
CA LEU A 272 -17.20 15.22 10.42
C LEU A 272 -16.60 16.62 10.22
N ASN A 273 -17.35 17.54 9.60
CA ASN A 273 -16.91 18.93 9.41
C ASN A 273 -16.60 19.63 10.74
N PHE A 274 -17.41 19.40 11.74
CA PHE A 274 -17.14 19.92 13.09
C PHE A 274 -15.84 19.35 13.69
N TYR A 275 -15.58 18.05 13.48
CA TYR A 275 -14.35 17.43 13.95
C TYR A 275 -13.11 18.01 13.27
N LEU A 276 -13.16 18.27 11.95
CA LEU A 276 -12.04 18.86 11.22
C LEU A 276 -11.70 20.24 11.75
N GLU A 277 -12.72 21.09 11.99
CA GLU A 277 -12.51 22.40 12.57
C GLU A 277 -11.87 22.33 13.95
N ALA A 278 -12.32 21.41 14.80
CA ALA A 278 -11.75 21.21 16.12
C ALA A 278 -10.31 20.67 16.06
N LEU A 279 -10.01 19.74 15.14
CA LEU A 279 -8.66 19.25 14.92
C LEU A 279 -7.71 20.35 14.46
N ASP A 280 -8.15 21.21 13.54
CA ASP A 280 -7.32 22.28 12.98
C ASP A 280 -7.03 23.39 13.99
N ARG A 281 -7.95 23.66 14.91
CA ARG A 281 -7.76 24.66 15.96
C ARG A 281 -6.95 24.18 17.15
N ASP A 282 -7.24 22.96 17.62
CA ASP A 282 -6.83 22.54 18.96
C ASP A 282 -5.75 21.44 18.93
N VAL A 283 -5.62 20.68 17.84
CA VAL A 283 -4.73 19.48 17.77
C VAL A 283 -3.62 19.65 16.75
N LYS A 284 -3.94 20.15 15.57
CA LYS A 284 -3.02 20.32 14.45
C LYS A 284 -1.83 21.21 14.83
N LYS A 285 -0.63 20.82 14.41
CA LYS A 285 0.57 21.65 14.58
C LYS A 285 0.66 22.75 13.51
N PRO A 286 1.36 23.87 13.78
CA PRO A 286 1.45 25.00 12.84
C PRO A 286 2.03 24.66 11.47
N HIS A 287 2.88 23.63 11.38
CA HIS A 287 3.52 23.20 10.15
C HIS A 287 2.73 22.13 9.38
N GLU A 288 1.63 21.64 9.95
CA GLU A 288 0.79 20.63 9.31
C GLU A 288 -0.27 21.28 8.42
N ASN A 289 -0.62 20.57 7.36
CA ASN A 289 -1.69 20.97 6.45
C ASN A 289 -3.07 20.79 7.12
N PRO A 290 -4.13 21.43 6.62
CA PRO A 290 -5.48 21.24 7.12
C PRO A 290 -5.88 19.78 7.18
N SER A 291 -6.62 19.42 8.23
CA SER A 291 -7.10 18.05 8.46
C SER A 291 -8.08 17.60 7.37
N ILE A 292 -8.02 16.33 7.01
CA ILE A 292 -8.90 15.72 6.00
C ILE A 292 -9.87 14.76 6.68
N GLY A 293 -11.14 14.81 6.30
CA GLY A 293 -12.19 13.93 6.77
C GLY A 293 -12.54 12.84 5.75
N VAL A 294 -12.61 11.60 6.21
CA VAL A 294 -13.03 10.44 5.43
C VAL A 294 -14.25 9.82 6.09
N LEU A 295 -15.39 9.89 5.42
CA LEU A 295 -16.60 9.21 5.84
C LEU A 295 -16.69 7.86 5.15
N LEU A 296 -16.62 6.77 5.90
CA LEU A 296 -16.76 5.41 5.37
C LEU A 296 -18.15 4.87 5.63
N CYS A 297 -18.90 4.60 4.57
CA CYS A 297 -20.27 4.11 4.60
C CYS A 297 -20.36 2.70 4.02
N LYS A 298 -21.40 1.96 4.41
CA LYS A 298 -21.67 0.63 3.86
C LYS A 298 -22.07 0.67 2.38
N SER A 299 -22.71 1.77 1.96
CA SER A 299 -23.07 2.02 0.56
C SER A 299 -23.29 3.53 0.37
N LYS A 300 -23.20 3.99 -0.85
CA LYS A 300 -23.43 5.38 -1.22
C LYS A 300 -24.17 5.46 -2.56
N ASP A 301 -24.61 6.65 -2.87
CA ASP A 301 -25.12 7.06 -4.17
C ASP A 301 -24.21 8.20 -4.62
N ASP A 302 -23.54 8.01 -5.75
CA ASP A 302 -22.49 8.92 -6.20
C ASP A 302 -23.01 10.32 -6.51
N GLU A 303 -24.24 10.41 -7.05
CA GLU A 303 -24.89 11.70 -7.34
C GLU A 303 -25.22 12.42 -6.02
N VAL A 304 -25.76 11.71 -5.03
CA VAL A 304 -26.05 12.30 -3.70
C VAL A 304 -24.77 12.75 -3.00
N VAL A 305 -23.68 11.97 -3.10
CA VAL A 305 -22.36 12.35 -2.55
C VAL A 305 -21.84 13.59 -3.25
N GLU A 306 -21.90 13.66 -4.57
CA GLU A 306 -21.45 14.82 -5.35
C GLU A 306 -22.19 16.09 -4.96
N TYR A 307 -23.53 16.04 -4.89
CA TYR A 307 -24.33 17.18 -4.44
C TYR A 307 -23.98 17.60 -3.00
N ALA A 308 -23.78 16.65 -2.11
CA ALA A 308 -23.45 16.94 -0.70
C ALA A 308 -22.05 17.57 -0.55
N LEU A 309 -21.07 17.16 -1.37
CA LEU A 309 -19.70 17.66 -1.31
C LEU A 309 -19.49 18.97 -2.10
N SER A 310 -20.31 19.26 -3.12
CA SER A 310 -20.11 20.37 -4.07
C SER A 310 -19.96 21.74 -3.42
N ARG A 311 -20.59 21.98 -2.28
CA ARG A 311 -20.55 23.24 -1.52
C ARG A 311 -19.90 23.13 -0.16
N THR A 312 -19.28 21.99 0.13
CA THR A 312 -18.60 21.74 1.41
C THR A 312 -17.26 22.47 1.43
N LEU A 313 -17.09 23.38 2.39
CA LEU A 313 -15.84 24.11 2.61
C LEU A 313 -14.78 23.29 3.35
N SER A 314 -15.21 22.22 4.01
CA SER A 314 -14.30 21.33 4.76
C SER A 314 -13.65 20.32 3.82
N PRO A 315 -12.38 19.95 4.05
CA PRO A 315 -11.68 18.95 3.27
C PRO A 315 -12.21 17.54 3.56
N THR A 316 -13.28 17.13 2.88
CA THR A 316 -13.98 15.87 3.14
C THR A 316 -14.16 15.03 1.89
N MET A 317 -14.22 13.73 2.10
CA MET A 317 -14.54 12.73 1.10
C MET A 317 -15.43 11.62 1.67
N VAL A 318 -16.08 10.88 0.79
CA VAL A 318 -16.95 9.76 1.13
C VAL A 318 -16.48 8.52 0.40
N GLY A 319 -16.13 7.48 1.14
CA GLY A 319 -15.79 6.16 0.61
C GLY A 319 -16.83 5.11 1.01
N GLU A 320 -16.91 4.06 0.21
CA GLU A 320 -17.70 2.88 0.51
C GLU A 320 -16.81 1.75 1.03
N TYR A 321 -17.33 0.85 1.86
CA TYR A 321 -16.58 -0.33 2.29
C TYR A 321 -17.38 -1.62 2.16
N GLU A 322 -16.66 -2.71 1.85
CA GLU A 322 -17.16 -4.08 1.85
C GLU A 322 -16.47 -4.95 2.91
N LEU A 323 -17.24 -5.88 3.51
CA LEU A 323 -16.75 -6.83 4.52
C LEU A 323 -16.47 -8.23 3.95
N LYS A 324 -16.37 -8.35 2.63
CA LYS A 324 -16.03 -9.55 1.89
C LYS A 324 -15.19 -9.19 0.67
N LEU A 325 -14.51 -10.18 0.11
CA LEU A 325 -13.78 -9.98 -1.13
C LEU A 325 -14.75 -9.64 -2.28
N PRO A 326 -14.40 -8.67 -3.13
CA PRO A 326 -15.21 -8.29 -4.27
C PRO A 326 -15.23 -9.39 -5.34
N ASP A 327 -16.24 -9.37 -6.18
CA ASP A 327 -16.27 -10.20 -7.39
C ASP A 327 -15.36 -9.56 -8.46
N LYS A 328 -14.19 -10.17 -8.65
CA LYS A 328 -13.19 -9.69 -9.62
C LYS A 328 -13.73 -9.62 -11.04
N ALA A 329 -14.58 -10.57 -11.45
CA ALA A 329 -15.16 -10.59 -12.80
C ALA A 329 -16.10 -9.41 -13.03
N LEU A 330 -16.89 -9.04 -12.02
CA LEU A 330 -17.77 -7.87 -12.08
C LEU A 330 -16.96 -6.56 -12.17
N LEU A 331 -15.88 -6.45 -11.41
CA LEU A 331 -14.99 -5.27 -11.47
C LEU A 331 -14.28 -5.16 -12.82
N GLN A 332 -13.84 -6.28 -13.40
CA GLN A 332 -13.23 -6.29 -14.73
C GLN A 332 -14.22 -5.86 -15.82
N HIS A 333 -15.49 -6.29 -15.72
CA HIS A 333 -16.54 -5.83 -16.64
C HIS A 333 -16.75 -4.31 -16.52
N LYS A 334 -16.88 -3.79 -15.30
CA LYS A 334 -17.02 -2.35 -15.04
C LYS A 334 -15.82 -1.54 -15.55
N MET A 335 -14.61 -2.08 -15.41
CA MET A 335 -13.39 -1.45 -15.93
C MET A 335 -13.43 -1.37 -17.47
N GLN A 336 -13.94 -2.40 -18.14
CA GLN A 336 -14.11 -2.40 -19.61
C GLN A 336 -15.14 -1.39 -20.05
N GLU A 337 -16.30 -1.31 -19.37
CA GLU A 337 -17.32 -0.30 -19.65
C GLU A 337 -16.81 1.13 -19.55
N ILE A 338 -15.98 1.42 -18.51
CA ILE A 338 -15.36 2.74 -18.34
C ILE A 338 -14.38 3.02 -19.48
N ALA A 339 -13.55 2.05 -19.87
CA ALA A 339 -12.60 2.21 -20.96
C ALA A 339 -13.32 2.48 -22.30
N GLU A 340 -14.40 1.75 -22.58
CA GLU A 340 -15.22 1.94 -23.79
C GLU A 340 -15.86 3.34 -23.83
N MET A 341 -16.38 3.83 -22.69
CA MET A 341 -16.94 5.19 -22.60
C MET A 341 -15.88 6.27 -22.85
N MET A 342 -14.67 6.12 -22.30
CA MET A 342 -13.58 7.07 -22.52
C MET A 342 -13.11 7.08 -23.99
N GLU A 343 -13.06 5.92 -24.66
CA GLU A 343 -12.72 5.84 -26.08
C GLU A 343 -13.81 6.44 -26.99
N GLU A 344 -15.07 6.42 -26.58
CA GLU A 344 -16.17 7.07 -27.29
C GLU A 344 -16.10 8.60 -27.17
N GLU A 345 -15.81 9.11 -25.96
CA GLU A 345 -15.64 10.55 -25.71
C GLU A 345 -14.44 11.12 -26.50
N GLU A 346 -13.31 10.41 -26.57
CA GLU A 346 -12.12 10.83 -27.37
C GLU A 346 -12.37 10.83 -28.88
N LYS A 347 -13.38 10.11 -29.37
CA LYS A 347 -13.72 10.09 -30.81
C LYS A 347 -14.72 11.18 -31.21
N GLU A 348 -15.40 11.78 -30.21
CA GLU A 348 -16.35 12.88 -30.43
C GLU A 348 -15.69 14.28 -30.29
N GLU A 349 -14.49 14.38 -29.72
CA GLU A 349 -13.64 15.58 -29.71
C GLU A 349 -12.73 15.63 -30.96
#